data_c74e05f8f3c7cb2f8a197520d84c95fd
#
_entry.id   c74e05f8f3c7cb2f8a197520d84c95fd
#
_cell.length_a   1.000
_cell.length_b   1.000
_cell.length_c   1.000
_cell.angle_alpha   90.00
_cell.angle_beta   90.00
_cell.angle_gamma   90.00
#
_symmetry.space_group_name_H-M   'P 1'
#
loop_
_entity.id
_entity.type
_entity.pdbx_description
1 polymer ?
#
loop_
_entity_poly.entity_id
_entity_poly.type
_entity_poly.pdbx_seq_one_letter_code
_entity_poly.pdbx_strand_id
1 'polypeptide(L)'
;MKKLGVLGLSIIMVLGLVACGKDKTDDKNTTATAEVTTEAAVEITDSLEIFTTVWATYGDEEKFSIAGGDYNNSVMDAPGKFNATDLESLDSMLGVPVDAAAYIDDAASMMHMMNANTFTAGAYHIADATNQQAFCDSLKENIMNRQWMCGFPDTLIIVTIGDSYVVSAFGNAEIIETFKTKLTTEYPAATVLYQESLAQ
;
A
#
# COMPACT_ATOMS: atom_id res chain seq x y z
N MET A 1 18.72 43.25 -31.81
CA MET A 1 18.05 44.38 -31.10
C MET A 1 17.48 43.80 -29.82
N LYS A 2 18.23 43.83 -28.76
CA LYS A 2 18.13 44.62 -27.51
C LYS A 2 16.71 44.80 -26.99
N LYS A 3 16.41 44.19 -25.79
CA LYS A 3 16.10 44.83 -24.50
C LYS A 3 15.77 43.74 -23.49
N LEU A 4 16.52 43.68 -22.57
CA LEU A 4 16.66 43.70 -21.09
C LEU A 4 15.46 44.37 -20.36
N GLY A 5 15.10 43.81 -19.20
CA GLY A 5 14.24 44.37 -18.13
C GLY A 5 14.07 43.31 -17.03
N VAL A 6 14.89 43.29 -16.06
CA VAL A 6 15.10 43.94 -14.76
C VAL A 6 14.12 43.48 -13.66
N LEU A 7 14.74 42.75 -12.72
CA LEU A 7 14.59 42.65 -11.24
C LEU A 7 13.36 43.28 -10.53
N GLY A 8 12.85 42.49 -9.59
CA GLY A 8 12.03 42.97 -8.47
C GLY A 8 12.19 42.08 -7.24
N LEU A 9 13.28 42.29 -6.49
CA LEU A 9 13.54 41.72 -5.17
C LEU A 9 12.83 42.59 -4.14
N SER A 10 11.89 42.05 -3.39
CA SER A 10 11.30 42.72 -2.23
C SER A 10 11.48 41.88 -0.98
N ILE A 11 12.53 42.23 -0.23
CA ILE A 11 12.76 41.79 1.14
C ILE A 11 11.96 42.74 2.04
N ILE A 12 11.02 42.20 2.82
CA ILE A 12 10.40 42.91 3.94
C ILE A 12 10.91 42.25 5.21
N MET A 13 11.85 42.98 5.85
CA MET A 13 12.34 42.72 7.20
C MET A 13 11.45 43.51 8.16
N VAL A 14 10.73 42.79 9.04
CA VAL A 14 10.03 43.43 10.16
C VAL A 14 10.74 43.08 11.45
N LEU A 15 11.50 44.01 11.99
CA LEU A 15 11.99 43.97 13.36
C LEU A 15 10.86 44.48 14.28
N GLY A 16 10.43 43.64 15.21
CA GLY A 16 9.52 44.04 16.29
C GLY A 16 10.23 43.93 17.64
N LEU A 17 10.32 45.01 18.33
CA LEU A 17 11.03 45.28 19.57
C LEU A 17 10.48 44.54 20.79
N VAL A 18 11.40 44.10 21.62
CA VAL A 18 11.22 43.62 23.00
C VAL A 18 10.73 44.76 23.90
N ALA A 19 9.67 44.52 24.67
CA ALA A 19 9.34 45.33 25.85
C ALA A 19 9.18 44.37 27.06
N CYS A 20 10.08 44.56 28.01
CA CYS A 20 10.05 43.90 29.32
C CYS A 20 8.97 44.58 30.20
N GLY A 21 8.11 43.80 30.83
CA GLY A 21 7.20 44.26 31.88
C GLY A 21 6.87 43.09 32.80
N LYS A 22 7.30 43.20 34.08
CA LYS A 22 7.14 42.26 35.17
C LYS A 22 5.76 42.41 35.81
N ASP A 23 4.98 41.35 35.98
CA ASP A 23 4.45 40.84 37.26
C ASP A 23 3.31 39.82 37.06
N LYS A 24 3.54 38.69 37.70
CA LYS A 24 2.69 37.72 38.43
C LYS A 24 1.33 37.26 37.94
N THR A 25 1.34 35.94 37.93
CA THR A 25 0.32 34.93 38.35
C THR A 25 -0.74 34.50 37.33
N ASP A 26 -0.60 33.16 37.12
CA ASP A 26 -1.59 32.09 36.96
C ASP A 26 -2.25 31.83 35.60
N ASP A 27 -2.03 30.55 35.32
CA ASP A 27 -2.85 29.55 34.59
C ASP A 27 -2.87 29.52 33.06
N LYS A 28 -2.09 28.52 32.65
CA LYS A 28 -2.41 27.45 31.67
C LYS A 28 -3.32 27.76 30.48
N ASN A 29 -2.78 27.67 29.36
CA ASN A 29 -3.05 26.65 28.34
C ASN A 29 -2.24 26.93 27.08
N THR A 30 -1.03 26.44 27.04
CA THR A 30 -0.29 26.42 25.76
C THR A 30 -0.77 25.21 24.97
N THR A 31 -1.78 25.42 24.15
CA THR A 31 -2.12 24.51 23.06
C THR A 31 -0.98 24.57 22.05
N ALA A 32 -0.06 23.63 22.15
CA ALA A 32 0.88 23.37 21.07
C ALA A 32 0.06 22.91 19.87
N THR A 33 -0.11 23.80 18.91
CA THR A 33 -0.58 23.43 17.59
C THR A 33 0.54 22.60 16.97
N ALA A 34 0.37 21.27 16.97
CA ALA A 34 1.19 20.40 16.17
C ALA A 34 0.96 20.81 14.71
N GLU A 35 1.98 21.33 14.06
CA GLU A 35 2.03 21.42 12.61
C GLU A 35 1.96 19.98 12.10
N VAL A 36 0.82 19.61 11.56
CA VAL A 36 0.67 18.40 10.74
C VAL A 36 1.48 18.68 9.48
N THR A 37 2.70 18.19 9.45
CA THR A 37 3.48 18.09 8.22
C THR A 37 2.73 17.10 7.35
N THR A 38 1.98 17.59 6.39
CA THR A 38 1.40 16.74 5.33
C THR A 38 2.60 16.25 4.51
N GLU A 39 3.09 15.04 4.80
CA GLU A 39 3.99 14.35 3.87
C GLU A 39 3.28 14.26 2.52
N ALA A 40 3.98 14.65 1.46
CA ALA A 40 3.43 14.58 0.12
C ALA A 40 3.03 13.11 -0.14
N ALA A 41 1.74 12.89 -0.41
CA ALA A 41 1.25 11.58 -0.79
C ALA A 41 2.06 11.10 -2.00
N VAL A 42 2.66 9.92 -1.90
CA VAL A 42 3.32 9.28 -3.04
C VAL A 42 2.23 9.03 -4.08
N GLU A 43 2.36 9.67 -5.24
CA GLU A 43 1.41 9.47 -6.34
C GLU A 43 1.67 8.08 -6.94
N ILE A 44 0.72 7.16 -6.77
CA ILE A 44 0.79 5.80 -7.32
C ILE A 44 0.13 5.83 -8.69
N THR A 45 0.85 5.43 -9.74
CA THR A 45 0.36 5.45 -11.12
C THR A 45 -0.47 4.22 -11.47
N ASP A 46 -0.15 3.07 -10.90
CA ASP A 46 -0.88 1.81 -11.07
C ASP A 46 -0.52 0.77 -9.98
N SER A 47 -1.28 -0.32 -9.93
CA SER A 47 -1.10 -1.39 -8.95
C SER A 47 0.26 -2.10 -9.06
N LEU A 48 0.86 -2.17 -10.25
CA LEU A 48 2.17 -2.80 -10.46
C LEU A 48 3.30 -1.99 -9.84
N GLU A 49 3.19 -0.66 -9.86
CA GLU A 49 4.18 0.23 -9.25
C GLU A 49 4.36 -0.09 -7.76
N ILE A 50 3.27 -0.39 -7.04
CA ILE A 50 3.33 -0.73 -5.62
C ILE A 50 4.29 -1.89 -5.39
N PHE A 51 4.12 -2.99 -6.13
CA PHE A 51 4.97 -4.15 -5.96
C PHE A 51 6.39 -3.96 -6.48
N THR A 52 6.55 -3.23 -7.57
CA THR A 52 7.88 -2.95 -8.12
C THR A 52 8.70 -2.13 -7.14
N THR A 53 8.10 -1.11 -6.53
CA THR A 53 8.74 -0.26 -5.51
C THR A 53 9.09 -1.09 -4.27
N VAL A 54 8.15 -1.84 -3.72
CA VAL A 54 8.39 -2.67 -2.53
C VAL A 54 9.45 -3.75 -2.81
N TRP A 55 9.38 -4.45 -3.95
CA TRP A 55 10.33 -5.50 -4.29
C TRP A 55 11.76 -4.98 -4.49
N ALA A 56 11.91 -3.75 -4.95
CA ALA A 56 13.21 -3.10 -5.10
C ALA A 56 13.92 -2.86 -3.75
N THR A 57 13.19 -2.83 -2.63
CA THR A 57 13.77 -2.64 -1.29
C THR A 57 14.28 -3.94 -0.66
N TYR A 58 14.02 -5.09 -1.26
CA TYR A 58 14.52 -6.36 -0.75
C TYR A 58 16.03 -6.50 -1.01
N GLY A 59 16.78 -6.81 0.05
CA GLY A 59 18.20 -7.20 -0.06
C GLY A 59 18.34 -8.58 -0.71
N ASP A 60 19.55 -8.87 -1.22
CA ASP A 60 19.80 -10.15 -1.92
C ASP A 60 19.49 -11.38 -1.05
N GLU A 61 19.74 -11.30 0.26
CA GLU A 61 19.46 -12.38 1.22
C GLU A 61 17.97 -12.53 1.59
N GLU A 62 17.16 -11.50 1.29
CA GLU A 62 15.71 -11.51 1.58
C GLU A 62 14.89 -11.94 0.37
N LYS A 63 15.49 -11.87 -0.83
CA LYS A 63 14.81 -12.23 -2.08
C LYS A 63 14.61 -13.73 -2.19
N PHE A 64 13.45 -14.10 -2.66
CA PHE A 64 13.08 -15.46 -3.07
C PHE A 64 12.56 -15.43 -4.51
N SER A 65 12.51 -16.59 -5.16
CA SER A 65 12.00 -16.68 -6.54
C SER A 65 10.52 -16.35 -6.57
N ILE A 66 10.17 -15.34 -7.36
CA ILE A 66 8.79 -14.88 -7.54
C ILE A 66 8.35 -15.01 -8.98
N ALA A 67 7.02 -15.10 -9.17
CA ALA A 67 6.35 -14.87 -10.44
C ALA A 67 5.22 -13.87 -10.22
N GLY A 68 5.02 -12.98 -11.17
CA GLY A 68 3.92 -12.03 -11.19
C GLY A 68 3.02 -12.22 -12.40
N GLY A 69 1.91 -11.49 -12.45
CA GLY A 69 0.92 -11.55 -13.51
C GLY A 69 -0.10 -12.67 -13.31
N ASP A 70 -0.86 -12.93 -14.36
CA ASP A 70 -1.88 -13.98 -14.43
C ASP A 70 -1.43 -15.19 -15.27
N TYR A 71 -2.30 -16.19 -15.44
CA TYR A 71 -1.97 -17.41 -16.21
C TYR A 71 -1.58 -17.12 -17.67
N ASN A 72 -2.09 -16.04 -18.26
CA ASN A 72 -1.85 -15.71 -19.67
C ASN A 72 -0.66 -14.75 -19.84
N ASN A 73 -0.31 -13.99 -18.78
CA ASN A 73 0.69 -12.94 -18.80
C ASN A 73 1.65 -13.07 -17.63
N SER A 74 2.20 -14.27 -17.43
CA SER A 74 3.13 -14.54 -16.35
C SER A 74 4.49 -13.86 -16.58
N VAL A 75 5.01 -13.21 -15.54
CA VAL A 75 6.34 -12.57 -15.50
C VAL A 75 7.19 -13.30 -14.47
N MET A 76 8.37 -13.79 -14.91
CA MET A 76 9.30 -14.52 -14.03
C MET A 76 10.23 -13.55 -13.33
N ASP A 77 10.56 -13.85 -12.07
CA ASP A 77 11.49 -13.12 -11.21
C ASP A 77 11.13 -11.63 -10.97
N ALA A 78 9.87 -11.26 -11.23
CA ALA A 78 9.36 -9.91 -11.04
C ALA A 78 7.86 -9.92 -10.71
N PRO A 79 7.33 -8.86 -10.07
CA PRO A 79 5.90 -8.58 -10.04
C PRO A 79 5.34 -8.38 -11.45
N GLY A 80 4.06 -8.64 -11.65
CA GLY A 80 3.43 -8.48 -12.97
C GLY A 80 2.01 -7.94 -12.91
N LYS A 81 1.60 -7.28 -14.00
CA LYS A 81 0.20 -6.87 -14.19
C LYS A 81 -0.71 -8.08 -14.20
N PHE A 82 -1.85 -7.93 -13.58
CA PHE A 82 -2.89 -8.95 -13.52
C PHE A 82 -4.12 -8.47 -14.28
N ASN A 83 -4.73 -9.35 -15.05
CA ASN A 83 -5.96 -9.01 -15.78
C ASN A 83 -7.14 -8.90 -14.83
N ALA A 84 -7.55 -7.67 -14.50
CA ALA A 84 -8.67 -7.39 -13.59
C ALA A 84 -10.04 -7.85 -14.14
N THR A 85 -10.13 -8.29 -15.39
CA THR A 85 -11.37 -8.83 -15.99
C THR A 85 -11.42 -10.36 -16.03
N ASP A 86 -10.34 -11.04 -15.67
CA ASP A 86 -10.28 -12.50 -15.58
C ASP A 86 -10.74 -12.95 -14.19
N LEU A 87 -12.07 -13.09 -14.05
CA LEU A 87 -12.72 -13.39 -12.76
C LEU A 87 -12.29 -14.74 -12.17
N GLU A 88 -12.03 -15.75 -13.02
CA GLU A 88 -11.58 -17.07 -12.58
C GLU A 88 -10.16 -17.01 -12.01
N SER A 89 -9.25 -16.31 -12.69
CA SER A 89 -7.88 -16.13 -12.21
C SER A 89 -7.83 -15.24 -10.95
N LEU A 90 -8.63 -14.18 -10.89
CA LEU A 90 -8.73 -13.33 -9.70
C LEU A 90 -9.14 -14.12 -8.46
N ASP A 91 -10.16 -14.96 -8.55
CA ASP A 91 -10.59 -15.79 -7.44
C ASP A 91 -9.56 -16.89 -7.13
N SER A 92 -9.17 -17.68 -8.13
CA SER A 92 -8.31 -18.85 -7.91
C SER A 92 -6.90 -18.50 -7.45
N MET A 93 -6.30 -17.43 -7.98
CA MET A 93 -4.93 -17.03 -7.65
C MET A 93 -4.86 -16.05 -6.47
N LEU A 94 -5.69 -15.02 -6.47
CA LEU A 94 -5.59 -13.90 -5.54
C LEU A 94 -6.67 -13.89 -4.47
N GLY A 95 -7.71 -14.73 -4.59
CA GLY A 95 -8.80 -14.82 -3.64
C GLY A 95 -9.81 -13.68 -3.75
N VAL A 96 -9.84 -12.95 -4.87
CA VAL A 96 -10.85 -11.91 -5.12
C VAL A 96 -12.13 -12.58 -5.58
N PRO A 97 -13.23 -12.54 -4.79
CA PRO A 97 -14.48 -13.16 -5.20
C PRO A 97 -15.10 -12.43 -6.40
N VAL A 98 -15.83 -13.17 -7.24
CA VAL A 98 -16.41 -12.66 -8.49
C VAL A 98 -17.22 -11.39 -8.28
N ASP A 99 -18.00 -11.32 -7.21
CA ASP A 99 -18.84 -10.15 -6.91
C ASP A 99 -18.03 -8.90 -6.54
N ALA A 100 -16.86 -9.08 -5.93
CA ALA A 100 -15.97 -7.98 -5.56
C ALA A 100 -15.08 -7.51 -6.73
N ALA A 101 -14.87 -8.34 -7.73
CA ALA A 101 -14.08 -7.98 -8.91
C ALA A 101 -14.62 -6.74 -9.65
N ALA A 102 -15.92 -6.45 -9.51
CA ALA A 102 -16.52 -5.25 -10.10
C ALA A 102 -16.06 -3.93 -9.44
N TYR A 103 -15.42 -3.98 -8.27
CA TYR A 103 -14.92 -2.79 -7.58
C TYR A 103 -13.54 -2.35 -8.04
N ILE A 104 -12.82 -3.18 -8.80
CA ILE A 104 -11.44 -2.92 -9.24
C ILE A 104 -11.38 -2.71 -10.75
N ASP A 105 -10.46 -1.86 -11.21
CA ASP A 105 -10.20 -1.62 -12.62
C ASP A 105 -8.72 -1.84 -13.02
N ASP A 106 -7.84 -2.02 -12.04
CA ASP A 106 -6.44 -2.38 -12.23
C ASP A 106 -5.97 -3.34 -11.14
N ALA A 107 -5.09 -4.27 -11.51
CA ALA A 107 -4.51 -5.24 -10.59
C ALA A 107 -3.08 -5.63 -10.97
N ALA A 108 -2.33 -6.07 -9.95
CA ALA A 108 -1.01 -6.69 -10.10
C ALA A 108 -0.86 -7.83 -9.10
N SER A 109 0.08 -8.73 -9.36
CA SER A 109 0.38 -9.84 -8.47
C SER A 109 1.88 -10.07 -8.29
N MET A 110 2.20 -10.71 -7.18
CA MET A 110 3.53 -11.23 -6.85
C MET A 110 3.36 -12.48 -6.00
N MET A 111 3.87 -13.63 -6.48
CA MET A 111 3.71 -14.92 -5.81
C MET A 111 5.04 -15.64 -5.71
N HIS A 112 5.21 -16.48 -4.67
CA HIS A 112 6.34 -17.40 -4.58
C HIS A 112 6.23 -18.45 -5.68
N MET A 113 7.25 -18.54 -6.55
CA MET A 113 7.21 -19.34 -7.77
C MET A 113 7.01 -20.84 -7.51
N MET A 114 7.54 -21.38 -6.41
CA MET A 114 7.49 -22.82 -6.12
C MET A 114 6.24 -23.23 -5.34
N ASN A 115 5.66 -22.33 -4.55
CA ASN A 115 4.46 -22.61 -3.75
C ASN A 115 3.73 -21.31 -3.37
N ALA A 116 2.60 -21.06 -4.02
CA ALA A 116 1.77 -19.88 -3.77
C ALA A 116 1.32 -19.73 -2.31
N ASN A 117 1.14 -20.86 -1.57
CA ASN A 117 0.78 -20.81 -0.15
C ASN A 117 1.91 -20.27 0.74
N THR A 118 3.17 -20.23 0.24
CA THR A 118 4.31 -19.65 0.94
C THR A 118 4.25 -18.12 0.89
N PHE A 119 3.83 -17.55 -0.24
CA PHE A 119 3.59 -16.13 -0.41
C PHE A 119 2.77 -15.88 -1.67
N THR A 120 1.67 -15.16 -1.52
CA THR A 120 0.90 -14.58 -2.62
C THR A 120 0.47 -13.18 -2.20
N ALA A 121 0.68 -12.21 -3.08
CA ALA A 121 0.21 -10.84 -2.90
C ALA A 121 -0.52 -10.35 -4.15
N GLY A 122 -1.62 -9.62 -3.93
CA GLY A 122 -2.39 -8.88 -4.93
C GLY A 122 -2.44 -7.40 -4.57
N ALA A 123 -2.22 -6.53 -5.55
CA ALA A 123 -2.46 -5.09 -5.43
C ALA A 123 -3.59 -4.70 -6.38
N TYR A 124 -4.48 -3.82 -5.93
CA TYR A 124 -5.72 -3.48 -6.63
C TYR A 124 -5.98 -1.99 -6.59
N HIS A 125 -6.37 -1.40 -7.72
CA HIS A 125 -6.94 -0.07 -7.75
C HIS A 125 -8.46 -0.17 -7.65
N ILE A 126 -9.05 0.58 -6.72
CA ILE A 126 -10.49 0.64 -6.48
C ILE A 126 -11.10 1.75 -7.35
N ALA A 127 -11.93 1.36 -8.29
CA ALA A 127 -12.52 2.29 -9.27
C ALA A 127 -13.39 3.39 -8.63
N ASP A 128 -14.04 3.10 -7.51
CA ASP A 128 -14.80 4.04 -6.68
C ASP A 128 -14.43 3.84 -5.21
N ALA A 129 -13.77 4.83 -4.63
CA ALA A 129 -13.26 4.81 -3.25
C ALA A 129 -14.33 4.43 -2.21
N THR A 130 -15.60 4.68 -2.47
CA THR A 130 -16.71 4.30 -1.57
C THR A 130 -16.87 2.79 -1.41
N ASN A 131 -16.31 2.01 -2.34
CA ASN A 131 -16.36 0.54 -2.32
C ASN A 131 -15.13 -0.10 -1.65
N GLN A 132 -14.13 0.67 -1.23
CA GLN A 132 -12.88 0.13 -0.69
C GLN A 132 -13.11 -0.80 0.50
N GLN A 133 -13.92 -0.39 1.46
CA GLN A 133 -14.22 -1.22 2.64
C GLN A 133 -14.95 -2.51 2.24
N ALA A 134 -15.96 -2.41 1.37
CA ALA A 134 -16.72 -3.58 0.91
C ALA A 134 -15.84 -4.58 0.15
N PHE A 135 -14.90 -4.08 -0.67
CA PHE A 135 -13.90 -4.91 -1.33
C PHE A 135 -13.01 -5.64 -0.33
N CYS A 136 -12.45 -4.92 0.66
CA CYS A 136 -11.59 -5.50 1.68
C CYS A 136 -12.31 -6.58 2.51
N ASP A 137 -13.57 -6.35 2.88
CA ASP A 137 -14.37 -7.30 3.66
C ASP A 137 -14.64 -8.58 2.86
N SER A 138 -15.05 -8.44 1.59
CA SER A 138 -15.31 -9.56 0.68
C SER A 138 -14.04 -10.38 0.42
N LEU A 139 -12.92 -9.69 0.19
CA LEU A 139 -11.61 -10.33 -0.04
C LEU A 139 -11.16 -11.12 1.19
N LYS A 140 -11.26 -10.50 2.39
CA LYS A 140 -10.95 -11.18 3.65
C LYS A 140 -11.81 -12.43 3.83
N GLU A 141 -13.12 -12.30 3.70
CA GLU A 141 -14.04 -13.42 3.90
C GLU A 141 -13.73 -14.57 2.94
N ASN A 142 -13.50 -14.28 1.67
CA ASN A 142 -13.20 -15.32 0.68
C ASN A 142 -11.88 -16.04 0.97
N ILE A 143 -10.82 -15.32 1.34
CA ILE A 143 -9.52 -15.93 1.67
C ILE A 143 -9.60 -16.74 2.98
N MET A 144 -10.28 -16.25 4.02
CA MET A 144 -10.44 -16.93 5.29
C MET A 144 -11.24 -18.23 5.17
N ASN A 145 -12.22 -18.28 4.27
CA ASN A 145 -13.07 -19.46 4.04
C ASN A 145 -12.51 -20.42 2.98
N ARG A 146 -11.35 -20.11 2.40
CA ARG A 146 -10.75 -20.92 1.35
C ARG A 146 -10.32 -22.28 1.87
N GLN A 147 -10.57 -23.33 1.08
CA GLN A 147 -10.00 -24.65 1.34
C GLN A 147 -8.59 -24.73 0.75
N TRP A 148 -7.62 -24.78 1.63
CA TRP A 148 -6.22 -24.86 1.25
C TRP A 148 -5.82 -26.30 0.90
N MET A 149 -5.10 -26.47 -0.20
CA MET A 149 -4.52 -27.73 -0.63
C MET A 149 -2.99 -27.61 -0.70
N CYS A 150 -2.28 -28.69 -0.36
CA CYS A 150 -0.81 -28.74 -0.41
C CYS A 150 -0.08 -27.78 0.55
N GLY A 151 -0.65 -27.53 1.73
CA GLY A 151 -0.12 -26.65 2.77
C GLY A 151 -1.08 -25.51 3.10
N PHE A 152 -0.85 -24.89 4.25
CA PHE A 152 -1.65 -23.77 4.74
C PHE A 152 -0.76 -22.53 4.83
N PRO A 153 -1.20 -21.37 4.36
CA PRO A 153 -0.57 -20.10 4.75
C PRO A 153 -0.82 -19.82 6.22
N ASP A 154 0.12 -19.12 6.88
CA ASP A 154 0.02 -18.80 8.30
C ASP A 154 -0.80 -17.55 8.55
N THR A 155 -0.62 -16.54 7.69
CA THR A 155 -1.11 -15.18 7.92
C THR A 155 -1.68 -14.56 6.65
N LEU A 156 -2.77 -13.82 6.82
CA LEU A 156 -3.34 -12.89 5.84
C LEU A 156 -3.18 -11.46 6.35
N ILE A 157 -2.76 -10.55 5.48
CA ILE A 157 -2.89 -9.10 5.68
C ILE A 157 -3.69 -8.47 4.56
N ILE A 158 -4.48 -7.45 4.90
CA ILE A 158 -5.10 -6.52 3.94
C ILE A 158 -4.75 -5.11 4.37
N VAL A 159 -4.16 -4.36 3.46
CA VAL A 159 -3.62 -3.02 3.67
C VAL A 159 -4.25 -2.07 2.68
N THR A 160 -4.74 -0.92 3.14
CA THR A 160 -5.19 0.16 2.26
C THR A 160 -4.06 1.17 2.08
N ILE A 161 -3.93 1.78 0.90
CA ILE A 161 -3.01 2.89 0.63
C ILE A 161 -3.85 4.04 0.10
N GLY A 162 -4.08 5.04 0.96
CA GLY A 162 -5.07 6.08 0.69
C GLY A 162 -6.46 5.48 0.46
N ASP A 163 -7.24 6.16 -0.36
CA ASP A 163 -8.65 5.80 -0.61
C ASP A 163 -8.85 4.91 -1.84
N SER A 164 -7.79 4.68 -2.64
CA SER A 164 -7.92 4.08 -3.97
C SER A 164 -7.16 2.78 -4.16
N TYR A 165 -6.23 2.41 -3.27
CA TYR A 165 -5.46 1.19 -3.44
C TYR A 165 -5.64 0.24 -2.26
N VAL A 166 -5.69 -1.05 -2.58
CA VAL A 166 -5.72 -2.15 -1.61
C VAL A 166 -4.62 -3.14 -1.97
N VAL A 167 -3.91 -3.64 -0.96
CA VAL A 167 -2.93 -4.71 -1.09
C VAL A 167 -3.35 -5.84 -0.15
N SER A 168 -3.49 -7.05 -0.68
CA SER A 168 -3.60 -8.26 0.13
C SER A 168 -2.34 -9.08 0.02
N ALA A 169 -1.96 -9.75 1.10
CA ALA A 169 -0.93 -10.78 1.04
C ALA A 169 -1.22 -11.90 2.05
N PHE A 170 -1.02 -13.13 1.62
CA PHE A 170 -1.10 -14.30 2.49
C PHE A 170 0.09 -15.24 2.27
N GLY A 171 0.48 -15.95 3.32
CA GLY A 171 1.63 -16.84 3.24
C GLY A 171 2.27 -17.13 4.59
N ASN A 172 3.56 -17.50 4.54
CA ASN A 172 4.39 -17.72 5.73
C ASN A 172 4.50 -16.45 6.57
N ALA A 173 4.35 -16.58 7.89
CA ALA A 173 4.28 -15.45 8.81
C ALA A 173 5.49 -14.52 8.74
N GLU A 174 6.71 -15.04 8.60
CA GLU A 174 7.95 -14.24 8.55
C GLU A 174 8.04 -13.46 7.22
N ILE A 175 7.65 -14.10 6.11
CA ILE A 175 7.65 -13.47 4.79
C ILE A 175 6.60 -12.36 4.74
N ILE A 176 5.41 -12.61 5.28
CA ILE A 176 4.32 -11.61 5.35
C ILE A 176 4.73 -10.43 6.24
N GLU A 177 5.38 -10.65 7.38
CA GLU A 177 5.84 -9.56 8.25
C GLU A 177 6.91 -8.70 7.58
N THR A 178 7.85 -9.32 6.86
CA THR A 178 8.87 -8.61 6.07
C THR A 178 8.22 -7.78 4.98
N PHE A 179 7.30 -8.38 4.21
CA PHE A 179 6.57 -7.68 3.16
C PHE A 179 5.76 -6.50 3.71
N LYS A 180 5.00 -6.71 4.80
CA LYS A 180 4.22 -5.66 5.47
C LYS A 180 5.10 -4.49 5.90
N THR A 181 6.24 -4.78 6.54
CA THR A 181 7.18 -3.76 7.01
C THR A 181 7.71 -2.92 5.84
N LYS A 182 8.11 -3.56 4.75
CA LYS A 182 8.60 -2.85 3.55
C LYS A 182 7.49 -2.02 2.89
N LEU A 183 6.30 -2.60 2.72
CA LEU A 183 5.13 -1.91 2.16
C LEU A 183 4.77 -0.64 2.95
N THR A 184 4.67 -0.74 4.28
CA THR A 184 4.32 0.41 5.12
C THR A 184 5.44 1.43 5.27
N THR A 185 6.69 1.05 5.02
CA THR A 185 7.83 1.97 4.97
C THR A 185 7.84 2.78 3.67
N GLU A 186 7.61 2.13 2.53
CA GLU A 186 7.58 2.80 1.23
C GLU A 186 6.33 3.66 1.04
N TYR A 187 5.22 3.25 1.65
CA TYR A 187 3.94 3.95 1.57
C TYR A 187 3.48 4.39 2.96
N PRO A 188 3.87 5.57 3.47
CA PRO A 188 3.49 6.05 4.81
C PRO A 188 1.96 6.22 5.00
N ALA A 189 1.22 6.39 3.89
CA ALA A 189 -0.25 6.41 3.89
C ALA A 189 -0.90 5.02 4.01
N ALA A 190 -0.08 3.94 4.03
CA ALA A 190 -0.58 2.58 4.14
C ALA A 190 -1.12 2.31 5.55
N THR A 191 -2.31 1.72 5.62
CA THR A 191 -2.95 1.32 6.87
C THR A 191 -3.26 -0.17 6.81
N VAL A 192 -2.76 -0.95 7.77
CA VAL A 192 -3.11 -2.36 7.92
C VAL A 192 -4.55 -2.44 8.43
N LEU A 193 -5.49 -2.78 7.54
CA LEU A 193 -6.90 -2.90 7.87
C LEU A 193 -7.22 -4.24 8.55
N TYR A 194 -6.62 -5.32 8.03
CA TYR A 194 -6.77 -6.68 8.58
C TYR A 194 -5.42 -7.38 8.67
N GLN A 195 -5.23 -8.10 9.77
CA GLN A 195 -4.16 -9.08 9.94
C GLN A 195 -4.74 -10.28 10.68
N GLU A 196 -4.87 -11.41 9.99
CA GLU A 196 -5.58 -12.60 10.46
C GLU A 196 -4.66 -13.82 10.44
N SER A 197 -4.87 -14.76 11.36
CA SER A 197 -4.23 -16.08 11.30
C SER A 197 -5.06 -16.99 10.42
N LEU A 198 -4.41 -17.65 9.46
CA LEU A 198 -4.99 -18.70 8.61
C LEU A 198 -4.66 -20.11 9.14
N ALA A 199 -3.73 -20.21 10.10
CA ALA A 199 -3.40 -21.47 10.75
C ALA A 199 -4.63 -22.01 11.52
N GLN A 200 -5.02 -23.25 11.22
CA GLN A 200 -6.09 -23.99 11.88
C GLN A 200 -5.54 -24.83 13.03
#